data_54736ef1a88fc41ab06a5862024720b7
#
_entry.id   54736ef1a88fc41ab06a5862024720b7
#
_cell.length_a   1.000
_cell.length_b   1.000
_cell.length_c   1.000
_cell.angle_alpha   90.00
_cell.angle_beta   90.00
_cell.angle_gamma   90.00
#
_symmetry.space_group_name_H-M   'P 1'
#
loop_
_entity.id
_entity.type
_entity.pdbx_description
1 polymer ?
#
loop_
_entity_poly.entity_id
_entity_poly.type
_entity_poly.pdbx_seq_one_letter_code
_entity_poly.pdbx_strand_id
1 'polypeptide(L)'
;MRHIELRHSFPLSLPGLSLKNIVPGALLALLATPVLASEQLGNVLTLGGGVDVAPRYSGSDKNRATTAVVVDYAMYNGFFVSTTRGIGYGNNIGNLDYSAALSYRAGRKDRDVDSDSISGGSDYLRGMGDIKGSALVVPGLGYKVTDWLNLQLQAEVPVSERDNGEALHFGISSPLFTSQNNAVTLSLTGSWGSSKYMQTYYGVNASQSAASGFARYDAGAGIYAWSTNLDWTHKLTQRWSVVAGAGVTQLMGDAADSPIVQRKTSPTGSLKVTYSF
;
A
#
# COMPACT_ATOMS: atom_id res chain seq x y z
N MET A 1 -50.34 -41.70 5.91
CA MET A 1 -49.85 -42.12 4.58
C MET A 1 -50.04 -40.98 3.61
N ARG A 2 -48.98 -40.31 3.24
CA ARG A 2 -48.66 -39.66 1.96
C ARG A 2 -47.40 -38.80 2.16
N HIS A 3 -46.32 -39.27 1.58
CA HIS A 3 -45.11 -38.54 1.39
C HIS A 3 -45.37 -37.34 0.48
N ILE A 4 -44.85 -36.16 0.82
CA ILE A 4 -44.66 -35.05 -0.11
C ILE A 4 -43.18 -34.65 -0.03
N GLU A 5 -42.43 -35.14 -1.03
CA GLU A 5 -41.12 -34.59 -1.38
C GLU A 5 -41.33 -33.20 -2.02
N LEU A 6 -40.71 -32.19 -1.49
CA LEU A 6 -40.52 -30.92 -2.18
C LEU A 6 -39.02 -30.70 -2.36
N ARG A 7 -38.51 -31.15 -3.49
CA ARG A 7 -37.26 -30.70 -4.07
C ARG A 7 -37.48 -29.31 -4.66
N HIS A 8 -36.89 -28.30 -4.09
CA HIS A 8 -36.61 -27.06 -4.79
C HIS A 8 -35.10 -26.79 -4.81
N SER A 9 -34.49 -27.27 -5.89
CA SER A 9 -33.17 -26.83 -6.33
C SER A 9 -33.29 -25.45 -7.00
N PHE A 10 -32.81 -24.40 -6.35
CA PHE A 10 -32.53 -23.15 -7.02
C PHE A 10 -31.06 -23.15 -7.46
N PRO A 11 -30.78 -23.00 -8.75
CA PRO A 11 -29.43 -22.74 -9.20
C PRO A 11 -29.11 -21.25 -8.96
N LEU A 12 -28.35 -20.94 -7.91
CA LEU A 12 -27.67 -19.65 -7.77
C LEU A 12 -26.47 -19.64 -8.74
N SER A 13 -26.73 -19.22 -9.98
CA SER A 13 -25.67 -18.79 -10.87
C SER A 13 -25.24 -17.39 -10.42
N LEU A 14 -24.18 -17.29 -9.66
CA LEU A 14 -23.47 -16.03 -9.43
C LEU A 14 -22.80 -15.64 -10.75
N PRO A 15 -23.04 -14.42 -11.29
CA PRO A 15 -22.28 -13.93 -12.41
C PRO A 15 -20.82 -13.84 -12.00
N GLY A 16 -19.91 -14.38 -12.83
CA GLY A 16 -18.49 -14.46 -12.58
C GLY A 16 -17.89 -13.11 -12.26
N LEU A 17 -17.53 -12.90 -11.02
CA LEU A 17 -16.62 -11.85 -10.59
C LEU A 17 -15.24 -12.21 -11.16
N SER A 18 -14.88 -11.52 -12.25
CA SER A 18 -13.53 -11.59 -12.80
C SER A 18 -12.56 -11.01 -11.77
N LEU A 19 -11.77 -11.88 -11.14
CA LEU A 19 -10.70 -11.52 -10.19
C LEU A 19 -9.56 -10.67 -10.81
N LYS A 20 -9.76 -10.13 -12.01
CA LYS A 20 -8.74 -9.35 -12.74
C LYS A 20 -8.57 -7.90 -12.27
N ASN A 21 -9.41 -7.38 -11.37
CA ASN A 21 -9.44 -5.97 -10.98
C ASN A 21 -9.22 -5.72 -9.49
N ILE A 22 -8.48 -6.58 -8.80
CA ILE A 22 -7.98 -6.23 -7.46
C ILE A 22 -6.75 -5.35 -7.69
N VAL A 23 -6.91 -4.05 -7.56
CA VAL A 23 -5.85 -3.04 -7.66
C VAL A 23 -5.17 -2.94 -6.29
N PRO A 24 -3.95 -3.45 -6.12
CA PRO A 24 -3.11 -2.99 -5.02
C PRO A 24 -2.69 -1.57 -5.40
N GLY A 25 -3.24 -0.59 -4.69
CA GLY A 25 -2.89 0.82 -4.89
C GLY A 25 -1.38 1.02 -4.87
N ALA A 26 -0.93 1.99 -5.66
CA ALA A 26 0.43 2.50 -5.65
C ALA A 26 0.92 2.65 -4.21
N LEU A 27 2.21 2.45 -4.03
CA LEU A 27 3.01 2.51 -2.80
C LEU A 27 2.73 3.76 -1.94
N LEU A 28 1.54 3.91 -1.43
CA LEU A 28 1.26 4.55 -0.17
C LEU A 28 1.53 3.43 0.83
N ALA A 29 2.70 3.45 1.44
CA ALA A 29 2.88 2.80 2.71
C ALA A 29 1.92 3.49 3.68
N LEU A 30 0.63 3.20 3.56
CA LEU A 30 -0.28 3.26 4.66
C LEU A 30 0.30 2.24 5.63
N LEU A 31 1.21 2.72 6.48
CA LEU A 31 1.46 2.05 7.73
C LEU A 31 0.06 1.94 8.33
N ALA A 32 -0.58 0.79 8.13
CA ALA A 32 -1.86 0.51 8.70
C ALA A 32 -1.72 0.90 10.16
N THR A 33 -2.41 1.94 10.56
CA THR A 33 -2.54 2.22 11.99
C THR A 33 -2.94 0.88 12.58
N PRO A 34 -2.21 0.35 13.57
CA PRO A 34 -2.67 -0.83 14.25
C PRO A 34 -4.11 -0.52 14.60
N VAL A 35 -5.05 -1.29 14.05
CA VAL A 35 -6.39 -1.31 14.60
C VAL A 35 -6.11 -1.68 16.04
N LEU A 36 -6.17 -0.67 16.92
CA LEU A 36 -6.07 -0.90 18.33
C LEU A 36 -6.99 -2.07 18.58
N ALA A 37 -6.42 -3.17 19.06
CA ALA A 37 -7.18 -4.32 19.49
C ALA A 37 -8.00 -3.89 20.72
N SER A 38 -9.02 -3.04 20.49
CA SER A 38 -10.20 -3.03 21.31
C SER A 38 -10.73 -4.45 21.20
N GLU A 39 -11.00 -5.12 22.29
CA GLU A 39 -11.60 -6.45 22.36
C GLU A 39 -12.61 -6.62 21.23
N GLN A 40 -12.12 -7.12 20.09
CA GLN A 40 -12.94 -7.34 18.93
C GLN A 40 -13.68 -8.64 19.20
N LEU A 41 -14.91 -8.53 19.72
CA LEU A 41 -15.78 -9.64 20.07
C LEU A 41 -16.23 -10.48 18.87
N GLY A 42 -15.72 -10.18 17.65
CA GLY A 42 -16.09 -10.90 16.43
C GLY A 42 -15.23 -10.56 15.23
N ASN A 43 -15.51 -11.21 14.12
CA ASN A 43 -14.91 -10.89 12.82
C ASN A 43 -15.52 -9.58 12.29
N VAL A 44 -14.70 -8.75 11.64
CA VAL A 44 -15.16 -7.52 10.99
C VAL A 44 -14.81 -7.58 9.51
N LEU A 45 -15.80 -7.37 8.66
CA LEU A 45 -15.64 -7.18 7.23
C LEU A 45 -15.87 -5.71 6.91
N THR A 46 -14.87 -5.04 6.32
CA THR A 46 -15.00 -3.68 5.80
C THR A 46 -14.87 -3.73 4.28
N LEU A 47 -15.85 -3.18 3.60
CA LEU A 47 -15.86 -3.01 2.15
C LEU A 47 -15.91 -1.52 1.82
N GLY A 48 -15.29 -1.13 0.72
CA GLY A 48 -15.32 0.26 0.31
C GLY A 48 -14.71 0.52 -1.06
N GLY A 49 -14.77 1.77 -1.44
CA GLY A 49 -14.19 2.23 -2.69
C GLY A 49 -13.87 3.72 -2.63
N GLY A 50 -13.07 4.17 -3.58
CA GLY A 50 -12.67 5.56 -3.64
C GLY A 50 -11.65 5.84 -4.73
N VAL A 51 -10.86 6.88 -4.51
CA VAL A 51 -9.82 7.33 -5.44
C VAL A 51 -8.53 7.60 -4.67
N ASP A 52 -7.42 7.11 -5.21
CA ASP A 52 -6.08 7.47 -4.78
C ASP A 52 -5.41 8.31 -5.88
N VAL A 53 -4.69 9.38 -5.50
CA VAL A 53 -3.90 10.22 -6.39
C VAL A 53 -2.44 10.16 -5.95
N ALA A 54 -1.57 9.73 -6.85
CA ALA A 54 -0.14 9.59 -6.57
C ALA A 54 0.68 9.82 -7.86
N PRO A 55 2.01 10.00 -7.77
CA PRO A 55 2.88 10.04 -8.94
C PRO A 55 2.72 8.78 -9.80
N ARG A 56 2.84 8.90 -11.12
CA ARG A 56 2.77 7.77 -12.06
C ARG A 56 3.82 6.69 -11.77
N TYR A 57 4.98 7.09 -11.28
CA TYR A 57 6.05 6.28 -10.70
C TYR A 57 6.81 7.13 -9.68
N SER A 58 7.60 6.54 -8.83
CA SER A 58 8.40 7.26 -7.83
C SER A 58 9.40 8.19 -8.48
N GLY A 59 9.20 9.51 -8.35
CA GLY A 59 9.98 10.55 -9.02
C GLY A 59 9.33 11.15 -10.27
N SER A 60 8.13 10.71 -10.66
CA SER A 60 7.38 11.34 -11.76
C SER A 60 6.92 12.76 -11.39
N ASP A 61 6.97 13.68 -12.34
CA ASP A 61 6.37 15.02 -12.24
C ASP A 61 4.85 15.00 -12.44
N LYS A 62 4.31 13.94 -13.05
CA LYS A 62 2.89 13.73 -13.31
C LYS A 62 2.25 12.82 -12.29
N ASN A 63 1.07 13.19 -11.82
CA ASN A 63 0.24 12.36 -10.98
C ASN A 63 -0.76 11.56 -11.81
N ARG A 64 -1.27 10.47 -11.21
CA ARG A 64 -2.33 9.62 -11.73
C ARG A 64 -3.38 9.43 -10.64
N ALA A 65 -4.64 9.51 -11.00
CA ALA A 65 -5.74 9.05 -10.18
C ALA A 65 -6.00 7.57 -10.48
N THR A 66 -6.19 6.77 -9.45
CA THR A 66 -6.51 5.34 -9.54
C THR A 66 -7.73 5.03 -8.70
N THR A 67 -8.56 4.08 -9.16
CA THR A 67 -9.67 3.56 -8.36
C THR A 67 -9.12 2.78 -7.18
N ALA A 68 -9.55 3.13 -5.98
CA ALA A 68 -9.25 2.39 -4.75
C ALA A 68 -10.39 1.42 -4.45
N VAL A 69 -10.07 0.15 -4.25
CA VAL A 69 -10.98 -0.88 -3.75
C VAL A 69 -10.53 -1.30 -2.36
N VAL A 70 -11.42 -1.19 -1.38
CA VAL A 70 -11.16 -1.57 0.00
C VAL A 70 -11.93 -2.85 0.31
N VAL A 71 -11.19 -3.91 0.60
CA VAL A 71 -11.69 -5.13 1.22
C VAL A 71 -10.77 -5.41 2.40
N ASP A 72 -11.29 -5.39 3.60
CA ASP A 72 -10.53 -5.73 4.81
C ASP A 72 -11.39 -6.64 5.68
N TYR A 73 -10.97 -7.88 5.81
CA TYR A 73 -11.60 -8.87 6.68
C TYR A 73 -10.64 -9.21 7.81
N ALA A 74 -10.91 -8.69 8.99
CA ALA A 74 -10.16 -8.94 10.21
C ALA A 74 -10.90 -10.00 11.05
N MET A 75 -10.22 -11.07 11.40
CA MET A 75 -10.75 -12.16 12.20
C MET A 75 -10.33 -11.98 13.66
N TYR A 76 -11.19 -12.38 14.60
CA TYR A 76 -10.92 -12.28 16.04
C TYR A 76 -9.66 -13.04 16.48
N ASN A 77 -9.26 -14.06 15.73
CA ASN A 77 -8.06 -14.86 16.01
C ASN A 77 -6.77 -14.27 15.46
N GLY A 78 -6.82 -13.05 14.88
CA GLY A 78 -5.66 -12.32 14.35
C GLY A 78 -5.38 -12.54 12.87
N PHE A 79 -6.03 -13.50 12.19
CA PHE A 79 -5.91 -13.59 10.73
C PHE A 79 -6.63 -12.45 10.03
N PHE A 80 -6.10 -12.02 8.89
CA PHE A 80 -6.73 -11.01 8.06
C PHE A 80 -6.54 -11.26 6.56
N VAL A 81 -7.48 -10.72 5.77
CA VAL A 81 -7.41 -10.62 4.32
C VAL A 81 -7.71 -9.17 3.94
N SER A 82 -6.77 -8.48 3.33
CA SER A 82 -6.88 -7.05 3.07
C SER A 82 -6.28 -6.67 1.72
N THR A 83 -6.95 -5.80 0.97
CA THR A 83 -6.42 -5.22 -0.27
C THR A 83 -5.21 -4.30 -0.04
N THR A 84 -5.02 -3.80 1.18
CA THR A 84 -3.91 -2.90 1.54
C THR A 84 -2.76 -3.63 2.23
N ARG A 85 -3.05 -4.62 3.07
CA ARG A 85 -2.05 -5.34 3.89
C ARG A 85 -1.68 -6.71 3.31
N GLY A 86 -2.50 -7.27 2.42
CA GLY A 86 -2.36 -8.65 1.93
C GLY A 86 -3.12 -9.66 2.79
N ILE A 87 -2.64 -10.90 2.80
CA ILE A 87 -3.20 -12.01 3.60
C ILE A 87 -2.21 -12.35 4.69
N GLY A 88 -2.62 -12.32 5.94
CA GLY A 88 -1.67 -12.48 7.02
C GLY A 88 -2.27 -12.73 8.40
N TYR A 89 -1.39 -12.65 9.36
CA TYR A 89 -1.68 -12.76 10.77
C TYR A 89 -1.05 -11.59 11.51
N GLY A 90 -1.74 -11.02 12.47
CA GLY A 90 -1.23 -10.00 13.38
C GLY A 90 -1.90 -10.12 14.74
N ASN A 91 -1.13 -9.78 15.77
CA ASN A 91 -1.62 -9.79 17.14
C ASN A 91 -0.78 -8.80 17.97
N ASN A 92 -1.09 -8.65 19.24
CA ASN A 92 -0.34 -7.81 20.16
C ASN A 92 0.00 -8.53 21.47
N ILE A 93 1.08 -8.08 22.09
CA ILE A 93 1.50 -8.49 23.45
C ILE A 93 1.77 -7.20 24.22
N GLY A 94 0.81 -6.79 25.05
CA GLY A 94 0.89 -5.48 25.71
C GLY A 94 0.91 -4.35 24.70
N ASN A 95 1.96 -3.54 24.70
CA ASN A 95 2.14 -2.41 23.78
C ASN A 95 2.84 -2.78 22.46
N LEU A 96 3.26 -4.03 22.30
CA LEU A 96 3.94 -4.51 21.10
C LEU A 96 2.94 -5.18 20.16
N ASP A 97 2.77 -4.61 18.97
CA ASP A 97 2.06 -5.20 17.85
C ASP A 97 3.04 -5.95 16.94
N TYR A 98 2.65 -7.10 16.44
CA TYR A 98 3.44 -7.85 15.45
C TYR A 98 2.53 -8.44 14.38
N SER A 99 3.07 -8.53 13.17
CA SER A 99 2.34 -9.08 12.03
C SER A 99 3.27 -9.73 11.02
N ALA A 100 2.71 -10.61 10.20
CA ALA A 100 3.34 -11.10 8.99
C ALA A 100 2.26 -11.31 7.93
N ALA A 101 2.53 -10.88 6.70
CA ALA A 101 1.59 -11.00 5.59
C ALA A 101 2.28 -11.45 4.30
N LEU A 102 1.52 -12.12 3.45
CA LEU A 102 1.80 -12.24 2.02
C LEU A 102 1.13 -11.07 1.31
N SER A 103 1.91 -10.28 0.59
CA SER A 103 1.46 -9.08 -0.10
C SER A 103 2.03 -9.02 -1.52
N TYR A 104 1.79 -7.92 -2.20
CA TYR A 104 2.24 -7.74 -3.58
C TYR A 104 2.73 -6.30 -3.80
N ARG A 105 3.96 -6.16 -4.32
CA ARG A 105 4.49 -4.90 -4.82
C ARG A 105 4.22 -4.84 -6.31
N ALA A 106 3.47 -3.84 -6.74
CA ALA A 106 3.18 -3.62 -8.16
C ALA A 106 4.46 -3.33 -8.96
N GLY A 107 4.43 -3.68 -10.23
CA GLY A 107 5.51 -3.38 -11.17
C GLY A 107 5.50 -1.93 -11.65
N ARG A 108 6.45 -1.62 -12.55
CA ARG A 108 6.54 -0.34 -13.27
C ARG A 108 6.66 -0.60 -14.76
N LYS A 109 5.91 0.14 -15.55
CA LYS A 109 5.96 0.11 -17.00
C LYS A 109 6.80 1.26 -17.54
N ASP A 110 7.49 1.02 -18.66
CA ASP A 110 8.24 2.04 -19.39
C ASP A 110 7.38 2.82 -20.39
N ARG A 111 6.07 2.84 -20.16
CA ARG A 111 5.04 3.55 -20.93
C ARG A 111 3.91 4.03 -20.03
N ASP A 112 3.11 4.94 -20.56
CA ASP A 112 1.89 5.37 -19.89
C ASP A 112 0.95 4.17 -19.67
N VAL A 113 0.26 4.18 -18.55
CA VAL A 113 -0.72 3.15 -18.16
C VAL A 113 -2.04 3.79 -17.75
N ASP A 114 -3.13 3.04 -17.94
CA ASP A 114 -4.48 3.47 -17.61
C ASP A 114 -4.72 3.54 -16.10
N SER A 115 -5.79 4.23 -15.70
CA SER A 115 -6.16 4.45 -14.30
C SER A 115 -6.51 3.17 -13.54
N ASP A 116 -6.90 2.11 -14.24
CA ASP A 116 -7.22 0.78 -13.69
C ASP A 116 -6.01 -0.16 -13.62
N SER A 117 -4.85 0.25 -14.15
CA SER A 117 -3.62 -0.54 -14.04
C SER A 117 -3.09 -0.56 -12.62
N ILE A 118 -2.76 -1.76 -12.13
CA ILE A 118 -2.08 -1.95 -10.83
C ILE A 118 -0.63 -1.45 -10.85
N SER A 119 0.01 -1.48 -12.02
CA SER A 119 1.39 -1.02 -12.19
C SER A 119 1.42 0.50 -12.41
N GLY A 120 2.43 1.15 -11.87
CA GLY A 120 2.81 2.50 -12.28
C GLY A 120 3.44 2.51 -13.67
N GLY A 121 3.61 3.66 -14.27
CA GLY A 121 4.32 3.77 -15.55
C GLY A 121 4.21 5.13 -16.20
N SER A 122 5.17 5.41 -17.12
CA SER A 122 5.20 6.66 -17.88
C SER A 122 5.99 6.47 -19.17
N ASP A 123 5.52 7.09 -20.24
CA ASP A 123 6.27 7.19 -21.52
C ASP A 123 7.63 7.87 -21.36
N TYR A 124 7.82 8.65 -20.30
CA TYR A 124 9.14 9.22 -19.95
C TYR A 124 10.19 8.14 -19.69
N LEU A 125 9.78 6.97 -19.23
CA LEU A 125 10.68 5.83 -18.94
C LEU A 125 10.93 4.93 -20.14
N ARG A 126 10.53 5.32 -21.35
CA ARG A 126 10.67 4.50 -22.56
C ARG A 126 12.11 4.06 -22.78
N GLY A 127 12.32 2.75 -23.00
CA GLY A 127 13.63 2.15 -23.12
C GLY A 127 14.27 1.69 -21.81
N MET A 128 13.67 2.02 -20.65
CA MET A 128 14.10 1.49 -19.35
C MET A 128 13.66 0.04 -19.13
N GLY A 129 12.67 -0.43 -19.89
CA GLY A 129 12.06 -1.74 -19.71
C GLY A 129 11.08 -1.79 -18.54
N ASP A 130 10.25 -2.82 -18.58
CA ASP A 130 9.23 -3.09 -17.55
C ASP A 130 9.86 -3.73 -16.31
N ILE A 131 9.48 -3.27 -15.14
CA ILE A 131 9.72 -3.96 -13.86
C ILE A 131 8.47 -4.78 -13.55
N LYS A 132 8.63 -6.10 -13.39
CA LYS A 132 7.54 -6.97 -12.97
C LYS A 132 7.22 -6.76 -11.49
N GLY A 133 5.96 -6.98 -11.11
CA GLY A 133 5.58 -6.95 -9.70
C GLY A 133 6.10 -8.16 -8.94
N SER A 134 6.26 -8.02 -7.63
CA SER A 134 6.77 -9.06 -6.74
C SER A 134 5.73 -9.50 -5.72
N ALA A 135 5.61 -10.81 -5.51
CA ALA A 135 5.00 -11.32 -4.29
C ALA A 135 5.98 -11.10 -3.12
N LEU A 136 5.47 -10.66 -1.99
CA LEU A 136 6.25 -10.26 -0.82
C LEU A 136 5.83 -11.05 0.43
N VAL A 137 6.80 -11.34 1.30
CA VAL A 137 6.57 -11.54 2.71
C VAL A 137 6.83 -10.22 3.43
N VAL A 138 5.87 -9.79 4.25
CA VAL A 138 5.90 -8.49 4.91
C VAL A 138 5.76 -8.67 6.43
N PRO A 139 6.87 -8.87 7.18
CA PRO A 139 6.87 -8.78 8.62
C PRO A 139 6.73 -7.32 9.06
N GLY A 140 5.97 -7.11 10.14
CA GLY A 140 5.74 -5.80 10.74
C GLY A 140 5.79 -5.84 12.24
N LEU A 141 6.28 -4.76 12.84
CA LEU A 141 6.28 -4.49 14.26
C LEU A 141 5.74 -3.09 14.52
N GLY A 142 4.93 -2.97 15.56
CA GLY A 142 4.45 -1.71 16.10
C GLY A 142 4.72 -1.63 17.59
N TYR A 143 4.98 -0.46 18.13
CA TYR A 143 5.12 -0.27 19.56
C TYR A 143 4.44 1.02 20.01
N LYS A 144 3.46 0.88 20.88
CA LYS A 144 2.77 2.01 21.50
C LYS A 144 3.64 2.56 22.64
N VAL A 145 4.36 3.64 22.38
CA VAL A 145 5.21 4.30 23.38
C VAL A 145 4.35 5.04 24.41
N THR A 146 3.36 5.79 23.92
CA THR A 146 2.36 6.54 24.70
C THR A 146 1.04 6.52 23.97
N ASP A 147 -0.02 7.11 24.53
CA ASP A 147 -1.31 7.23 23.85
C ASP A 147 -1.26 8.14 22.61
N TRP A 148 -0.26 8.99 22.51
CA TRP A 148 -0.08 9.92 21.38
C TRP A 148 1.12 9.58 20.48
N LEU A 149 1.90 8.53 20.77
CA LEU A 149 3.08 8.17 19.97
C LEU A 149 3.18 6.65 19.76
N ASN A 150 3.17 6.25 18.50
CA ASN A 150 3.42 4.89 18.08
C ASN A 150 4.65 4.84 17.17
N LEU A 151 5.49 3.80 17.36
CA LEU A 151 6.60 3.46 16.47
C LEU A 151 6.18 2.30 15.57
N GLN A 152 6.72 2.28 14.36
CA GLN A 152 6.40 1.24 13.37
C GLN A 152 7.64 0.85 12.59
N LEU A 153 7.76 -0.44 12.29
CA LEU A 153 8.81 -1.01 11.45
C LEU A 153 8.18 -2.09 10.57
N GLN A 154 8.45 -2.04 9.27
CA GLN A 154 7.94 -3.00 8.31
C GLN A 154 9.01 -3.30 7.26
N ALA A 155 9.22 -4.58 6.95
CA ALA A 155 10.10 -4.99 5.87
C ALA A 155 9.29 -5.57 4.71
N GLU A 156 9.72 -5.31 3.48
CA GLU A 156 9.22 -5.94 2.27
C GLU A 156 10.29 -6.87 1.72
N VAL A 157 10.05 -8.18 1.77
CA VAL A 157 10.98 -9.22 1.32
C VAL A 157 10.37 -9.94 0.13
N PRO A 158 10.89 -9.74 -1.12
CA PRO A 158 10.35 -10.37 -2.30
C PRO A 158 10.63 -11.88 -2.30
N VAL A 159 9.58 -12.68 -2.52
CA VAL A 159 9.64 -14.12 -2.70
C VAL A 159 9.54 -14.51 -4.17
N SER A 160 9.04 -13.62 -5.04
CA SER A 160 9.15 -13.70 -6.50
C SER A 160 9.84 -12.45 -7.04
N GLU A 161 10.45 -12.51 -8.24
CA GLU A 161 11.20 -11.40 -8.85
C GLU A 161 12.17 -10.77 -7.82
N ARG A 162 13.01 -11.61 -7.21
CA ARG A 162 13.87 -11.23 -6.07
C ARG A 162 14.90 -10.15 -6.38
N ASP A 163 15.16 -9.92 -7.66
CA ASP A 163 16.05 -8.83 -8.10
C ASP A 163 15.40 -7.45 -7.95
N ASN A 164 14.09 -7.39 -7.67
CA ASN A 164 13.43 -6.15 -7.28
C ASN A 164 13.84 -5.65 -5.88
N GLY A 165 14.56 -6.47 -5.10
CA GLY A 165 15.20 -6.10 -3.85
C GLY A 165 14.25 -5.84 -2.69
N GLU A 166 14.83 -5.78 -1.50
CA GLU A 166 14.15 -5.58 -0.23
C GLU A 166 14.00 -4.08 0.08
N ALA A 167 12.93 -3.73 0.78
CA ALA A 167 12.74 -2.41 1.36
C ALA A 167 12.40 -2.50 2.85
N LEU A 168 12.76 -1.47 3.59
CA LEU A 168 12.46 -1.31 5.01
C LEU A 168 11.78 0.03 5.21
N HIS A 169 10.67 0.03 5.94
CA HIS A 169 9.91 1.23 6.31
C HIS A 169 9.91 1.35 7.83
N PHE A 170 10.28 2.50 8.34
CA PHE A 170 10.26 2.81 9.76
C PHE A 170 9.61 4.16 9.97
N GLY A 171 8.80 4.27 11.01
CA GLY A 171 8.03 5.49 11.17
C GLY A 171 7.49 5.69 12.56
N ILE A 172 6.91 6.86 12.69
CA ILE A 172 6.15 7.28 13.87
C ILE A 172 4.77 7.72 13.43
N SER A 173 3.77 7.49 14.26
CA SER A 173 2.44 8.06 14.07
C SER A 173 1.88 8.61 15.38
N SER A 174 1.06 9.66 15.24
CA SER A 174 0.44 10.34 16.36
C SER A 174 -1.02 10.64 16.05
N PRO A 175 -1.98 10.19 16.88
CA PRO A 175 -3.34 10.68 16.83
C PRO A 175 -3.35 12.15 17.28
N LEU A 176 -3.56 13.09 16.34
CA LEU A 176 -3.63 14.52 16.64
C LEU A 176 -4.98 14.91 17.24
N PHE A 177 -6.03 14.22 16.82
CA PHE A 177 -7.39 14.48 17.29
C PHE A 177 -8.20 13.20 17.22
N THR A 178 -8.94 12.91 18.28
CA THR A 178 -9.87 11.79 18.35
C THR A 178 -11.14 12.24 19.07
N SER A 179 -12.28 12.00 18.44
CA SER A 179 -13.61 12.20 19.01
C SER A 179 -14.49 10.99 18.72
N GLN A 180 -15.74 11.03 19.11
CA GLN A 180 -16.69 9.94 18.84
C GLN A 180 -16.80 9.59 17.35
N ASN A 181 -16.76 10.61 16.47
CA ASN A 181 -16.96 10.42 15.04
C ASN A 181 -15.75 10.77 14.18
N ASN A 182 -14.69 11.34 14.75
CA ASN A 182 -13.53 11.78 13.97
C ASN A 182 -12.25 11.24 14.58
N ALA A 183 -11.34 10.83 13.72
CA ALA A 183 -9.95 10.57 14.06
C ALA A 183 -9.05 11.24 13.03
N VAL A 184 -8.03 11.96 13.48
CA VAL A 184 -6.99 12.56 12.66
C VAL A 184 -5.65 12.03 13.13
N THR A 185 -4.88 11.43 12.23
CA THR A 185 -3.57 10.86 12.53
C THR A 185 -2.52 11.49 11.62
N LEU A 186 -1.41 11.90 12.20
CA LEU A 186 -0.21 12.32 11.49
C LEU A 186 0.81 11.19 11.53
N SER A 187 1.43 10.89 10.38
CA SER A 187 2.48 9.89 10.26
C SER A 187 3.70 10.45 9.55
N LEU A 188 4.88 10.05 10.00
CA LEU A 188 6.16 10.29 9.35
C LEU A 188 6.86 8.96 9.14
N THR A 189 7.27 8.67 7.90
CA THR A 189 7.88 7.38 7.52
C THR A 189 9.16 7.61 6.76
N GLY A 190 10.25 6.95 7.20
CA GLY A 190 11.47 6.79 6.43
C GLY A 190 11.45 5.46 5.68
N SER A 191 11.96 5.47 4.46
CA SER A 191 12.04 4.29 3.59
C SER A 191 13.48 4.05 3.17
N TRP A 192 13.96 2.83 3.40
CA TRP A 192 15.29 2.37 3.00
C TRP A 192 15.17 1.25 1.97
N GLY A 193 16.06 1.22 0.99
CA GLY A 193 16.12 0.18 -0.03
C GLY A 193 17.47 -0.54 -0.04
N SER A 194 17.45 -1.85 -0.28
CA SER A 194 18.67 -2.61 -0.57
C SER A 194 19.29 -2.15 -1.89
N SER A 195 20.55 -2.51 -2.16
CA SER A 195 21.20 -2.18 -3.44
C SER A 195 20.42 -2.69 -4.64
N LYS A 196 19.81 -3.88 -4.55
CA LYS A 196 18.95 -4.42 -5.61
C LYS A 196 17.69 -3.55 -5.80
N TYR A 197 17.02 -3.17 -4.71
CA TYR A 197 15.86 -2.29 -4.76
C TYR A 197 16.20 -0.95 -5.42
N MET A 198 17.28 -0.32 -4.93
CA MET A 198 17.70 0.99 -5.43
C MET A 198 18.11 0.92 -6.90
N GLN A 199 18.88 -0.09 -7.29
CA GLN A 199 19.28 -0.27 -8.69
C GLN A 199 18.09 -0.55 -9.61
N THR A 200 17.11 -1.35 -9.17
CA THR A 200 15.91 -1.68 -9.96
C THR A 200 14.99 -0.47 -10.16
N TYR A 201 14.77 0.32 -9.13
CA TYR A 201 13.77 1.40 -9.18
C TYR A 201 14.37 2.76 -9.55
N TYR A 202 15.66 2.98 -9.31
CA TYR A 202 16.33 4.28 -9.51
C TYR A 202 17.62 4.20 -10.34
N GLY A 203 18.19 3.01 -10.56
CA GLY A 203 19.38 2.82 -11.38
C GLY A 203 19.10 2.87 -12.89
N VAL A 204 20.17 3.10 -13.67
CA VAL A 204 20.18 3.03 -15.13
C VAL A 204 21.41 2.24 -15.57
N ASN A 205 21.22 0.98 -16.01
CA ASN A 205 22.31 0.15 -16.50
C ASN A 205 22.71 0.50 -17.94
N ALA A 206 23.75 -0.16 -18.48
CA ALA A 206 24.30 0.15 -19.81
C ALA A 206 23.28 -0.06 -20.93
N SER A 207 22.49 -1.14 -20.89
CA SER A 207 21.46 -1.42 -21.91
C SER A 207 20.30 -0.43 -21.85
N GLN A 208 19.87 -0.09 -20.63
CA GLN A 208 18.84 0.93 -20.41
C GLN A 208 19.31 2.31 -20.88
N SER A 209 20.55 2.70 -20.58
CA SER A 209 21.14 3.95 -21.06
C SER A 209 21.16 4.04 -22.58
N ALA A 210 21.59 2.96 -23.25
CA ALA A 210 21.60 2.93 -24.71
C ALA A 210 20.20 2.98 -25.34
N ALA A 211 19.18 2.40 -24.69
CA ALA A 211 17.82 2.34 -25.22
C ALA A 211 16.98 3.59 -24.89
N SER A 212 17.19 4.19 -23.71
CA SER A 212 16.37 5.32 -23.22
C SER A 212 17.02 6.68 -23.44
N GLY A 213 18.38 6.73 -23.57
CA GLY A 213 19.13 7.99 -23.61
C GLY A 213 19.45 8.59 -22.23
N PHE A 214 18.96 7.99 -21.12
CA PHE A 214 19.37 8.42 -19.77
C PHE A 214 20.86 8.09 -19.52
N ALA A 215 21.54 8.94 -18.75
CA ALA A 215 22.90 8.64 -18.30
C ALA A 215 22.91 7.36 -17.43
N ARG A 216 24.00 6.58 -17.55
CA ARG A 216 24.22 5.45 -16.62
C ARG A 216 24.24 5.95 -15.18
N TYR A 217 23.60 5.18 -14.30
CA TYR A 217 23.48 5.53 -12.88
C TYR A 217 23.43 4.26 -12.02
N ASP A 218 24.37 4.15 -11.10
CA ASP A 218 24.43 3.07 -10.14
C ASP A 218 23.90 3.58 -8.80
N ALA A 219 22.73 3.09 -8.40
CA ALA A 219 22.06 3.48 -7.15
C ALA A 219 22.39 2.48 -6.05
N GLY A 220 23.06 2.94 -4.98
CA GLY A 220 23.43 2.14 -3.82
C GLY A 220 22.30 2.00 -2.79
N ALA A 221 22.47 1.03 -1.85
CA ALA A 221 21.55 0.88 -0.73
C ALA A 221 21.52 2.13 0.14
N GLY A 222 20.34 2.55 0.59
CA GLY A 222 20.23 3.72 1.46
C GLY A 222 18.80 4.15 1.71
N ILE A 223 18.64 5.21 2.51
CA ILE A 223 17.36 5.89 2.70
C ILE A 223 17.02 6.60 1.40
N TYR A 224 15.89 6.21 0.78
CA TYR A 224 15.47 6.74 -0.50
C TYR A 224 14.31 7.75 -0.40
N ALA A 225 13.56 7.75 0.70
CA ALA A 225 12.44 8.67 0.86
C ALA A 225 12.08 8.93 2.32
N TRP A 226 11.49 10.11 2.56
CA TRP A 226 10.69 10.44 3.72
C TRP A 226 9.28 10.82 3.26
N SER A 227 8.28 10.30 3.96
CA SER A 227 6.87 10.60 3.68
C SER A 227 6.18 11.12 4.92
N THR A 228 5.39 12.18 4.75
CA THR A 228 4.51 12.71 5.80
C THR A 228 3.07 12.57 5.31
N ASN A 229 2.20 11.99 6.12
CA ASN A 229 0.79 11.78 5.79
C ASN A 229 -0.10 12.28 6.92
N LEU A 230 -1.20 12.90 6.56
CA LEU A 230 -2.31 13.27 7.44
C LEU A 230 -3.54 12.52 6.98
N ASP A 231 -4.05 11.65 7.83
CA ASP A 231 -5.23 10.83 7.57
C ASP A 231 -6.37 11.26 8.47
N TRP A 232 -7.55 11.45 7.89
CA TRP A 232 -8.78 11.77 8.57
C TRP A 232 -9.83 10.71 8.30
N THR A 233 -10.40 10.16 9.37
CA THR A 233 -11.53 9.24 9.31
C THR A 233 -12.72 9.91 9.97
N HIS A 234 -13.85 9.97 9.25
CA HIS A 234 -15.14 10.46 9.76
C HIS A 234 -16.19 9.36 9.71
N LYS A 235 -16.74 9.01 10.88
CA LYS A 235 -17.86 8.07 10.99
C LYS A 235 -19.16 8.79 10.69
N LEU A 236 -19.78 8.50 9.54
CA LEU A 236 -21.12 9.01 9.19
C LEU A 236 -22.20 8.32 10.02
N THR A 237 -22.02 7.03 10.26
CA THR A 237 -22.88 6.18 11.10
C THR A 237 -21.99 5.17 11.84
N GLN A 238 -22.59 4.23 12.58
CA GLN A 238 -21.84 3.13 13.20
C GLN A 238 -21.16 2.21 12.17
N ARG A 239 -21.62 2.21 10.92
CA ARG A 239 -21.14 1.32 9.85
C ARG A 239 -20.48 2.06 8.68
N TRP A 240 -20.90 3.27 8.37
CA TRP A 240 -20.36 4.05 7.26
C TRP A 240 -19.29 5.03 7.72
N SER A 241 -18.18 5.04 7.03
CA SER A 241 -17.10 6.00 7.26
C SER A 241 -16.59 6.61 5.95
N VAL A 242 -16.16 7.86 6.03
CA VAL A 242 -15.34 8.52 5.01
C VAL A 242 -13.90 8.55 5.51
N VAL A 243 -12.96 8.17 4.65
CA VAL A 243 -11.52 8.22 4.94
C VAL A 243 -10.88 9.11 3.89
N ALA A 244 -10.23 10.18 4.33
CA ALA A 244 -9.46 11.08 3.47
C ALA A 244 -8.02 11.14 3.95
N GLY A 245 -7.08 11.12 3.01
CA GLY A 245 -5.65 11.23 3.29
C GLY A 245 -5.00 12.27 2.38
N ALA A 246 -4.03 12.99 2.92
CA ALA A 246 -3.16 13.89 2.18
C ALA A 246 -1.73 13.67 2.65
N GLY A 247 -0.78 13.62 1.71
CA GLY A 247 0.60 13.37 2.06
C GLY A 247 1.58 14.01 1.09
N VAL A 248 2.83 14.01 1.49
CA VAL A 248 3.96 14.41 0.67
C VAL A 248 5.11 13.43 0.89
N THR A 249 5.73 13.01 -0.21
CA THR A 249 6.95 12.18 -0.20
C THR A 249 8.10 12.97 -0.79
N GLN A 250 9.21 13.02 -0.05
CA GLN A 250 10.47 13.60 -0.47
C GLN A 250 11.48 12.49 -0.76
N LEU A 251 11.95 12.38 -2.01
CA LEU A 251 13.05 11.49 -2.37
C LEU A 251 14.39 12.03 -1.83
N MET A 252 15.28 11.10 -1.46
CA MET A 252 16.55 11.36 -0.81
C MET A 252 17.68 10.55 -1.45
N GLY A 253 18.92 10.96 -1.19
CA GLY A 253 20.12 10.25 -1.60
C GLY A 253 20.10 9.86 -3.08
N ASP A 254 20.61 8.66 -3.40
CA ASP A 254 20.70 8.16 -4.78
C ASP A 254 19.35 8.09 -5.50
N ALA A 255 18.24 7.96 -4.79
CA ALA A 255 16.93 8.04 -5.43
C ALA A 255 16.63 9.44 -5.95
N ALA A 256 16.96 10.48 -5.16
CA ALA A 256 16.71 11.87 -5.54
C ALA A 256 17.62 12.35 -6.70
N ASP A 257 18.80 11.74 -6.84
CA ASP A 257 19.80 12.13 -7.84
C ASP A 257 19.75 11.26 -9.10
N SER A 258 18.83 10.32 -9.15
CA SER A 258 18.63 9.45 -10.31
C SER A 258 18.18 10.25 -11.54
N PRO A 259 18.74 9.97 -12.75
CA PRO A 259 18.39 10.67 -13.99
C PRO A 259 16.94 10.41 -14.44
N ILE A 260 16.27 9.38 -13.92
CA ILE A 260 14.85 9.10 -14.22
C ILE A 260 13.89 9.88 -13.30
N VAL A 261 14.39 10.60 -12.31
CA VAL A 261 13.57 11.38 -11.36
C VAL A 261 13.37 12.80 -11.90
N GLN A 262 12.12 13.13 -12.20
CA GLN A 262 11.69 14.43 -12.68
C GLN A 262 11.32 15.38 -11.53
N ARG A 263 10.81 14.82 -10.42
CA ARG A 263 10.38 15.58 -9.25
C ARG A 263 10.75 14.84 -7.96
N LYS A 264 11.51 15.53 -7.09
CA LYS A 264 11.95 14.95 -5.82
C LYS A 264 10.87 14.97 -4.73
N THR A 265 9.96 15.93 -4.79
CA THR A 265 8.87 16.11 -3.80
C THR A 265 7.53 15.85 -4.47
N SER A 266 6.79 14.86 -4.03
CA SER A 266 5.55 14.42 -4.66
C SER A 266 4.38 14.45 -3.68
N PRO A 267 3.29 15.20 -3.99
CA PRO A 267 2.06 15.14 -3.21
C PRO A 267 1.29 13.85 -3.52
N THR A 268 0.55 13.38 -2.52
CA THR A 268 -0.39 12.26 -2.61
C THR A 268 -1.71 12.62 -1.98
N GLY A 269 -2.78 11.95 -2.38
CA GLY A 269 -4.10 12.16 -1.80
C GLY A 269 -4.97 10.93 -1.95
N SER A 270 -5.94 10.78 -1.05
CA SER A 270 -6.91 9.69 -1.10
C SER A 270 -8.27 10.14 -0.57
N LEU A 271 -9.34 9.57 -1.12
CA LEU A 271 -10.70 9.73 -0.60
C LEU A 271 -11.45 8.42 -0.80
N LYS A 272 -11.94 7.85 0.28
CA LYS A 272 -12.60 6.54 0.29
C LYS A 272 -13.86 6.59 1.13
N VAL A 273 -14.86 5.79 0.75
CA VAL A 273 -16.05 5.53 1.56
C VAL A 273 -16.04 4.05 1.89
N THR A 274 -16.27 3.71 3.15
CA THR A 274 -16.22 2.34 3.65
C THR A 274 -17.47 2.00 4.44
N TYR A 275 -17.83 0.72 4.41
CA TYR A 275 -18.92 0.12 5.18
C TYR A 275 -18.38 -1.07 5.97
N SER A 276 -18.61 -1.11 7.28
CA SER A 276 -18.22 -2.21 8.17
C SER A 276 -19.47 -2.99 8.62
N PHE A 277 -19.39 -4.32 8.50
CA PHE A 277 -20.47 -5.27 8.82
C PHE A 277 -20.38 -5.76 10.27
#